data_d3a97d42eed5d195dce37e8dc642f09f
#
_entry.id   d3a97d42eed5d195dce37e8dc642f09f
#
_cell.length_a   1.000
_cell.length_b   1.000
_cell.length_c   1.000
_cell.angle_alpha   90.00
_cell.angle_beta   90.00
_cell.angle_gamma   90.00
#
_symmetry.space_group_name_H-M   'P 1'
#
loop_
_entity.id
_entity.type
_entity.pdbx_description
1 polymer ?
#
loop_
_entity_poly.entity_id
_entity_poly.type
_entity_poly.pdbx_seq_one_letter_code
_entity_poly.pdbx_strand_id
1 'polypeptide(L)'
;MLLKTDVASKLIEELNTETVFSLFGGKLKIDEGTVVSWIIMAVFLIAGILLTRGLKVEGKLSKRQLFIEMCVDKMRSFFHSVMGPDGDRYIPWMMTVAVYIGACNMCGIFGFKSPTKELNVTVGLALTSIILVQYAGIHKKGTKGWLKSFAKPVPIVLPINLLELVIKPMSLCFRLFGNIIGAFIIMKLIEAVVPVAIPVALSLYFDIFDGFIQAYVFVFLTSLYIQEAIED
;
A
#
# COMPACT_ATOMS: atom_id res chain seq x y z
N MET A 1 -16.47 30.33 18.93
CA MET A 1 -15.16 30.64 18.34
C MET A 1 -14.05 29.87 19.02
N LEU A 2 -14.05 29.70 20.33
CA LEU A 2 -13.07 28.91 21.13
C LEU A 2 -13.01 27.41 20.77
N LEU A 3 -14.14 26.75 20.55
CA LEU A 3 -14.21 25.32 20.16
C LEU A 3 -13.54 25.03 18.80
N LYS A 4 -13.61 25.95 17.83
CA LYS A 4 -12.96 25.79 16.52
C LYS A 4 -11.44 25.90 16.59
N THR A 5 -10.92 26.75 17.47
CA THR A 5 -9.47 26.90 17.68
C THR A 5 -8.89 25.70 18.43
N ASP A 6 -9.63 25.13 19.37
CA ASP A 6 -9.18 23.98 20.16
C ASP A 6 -9.16 22.68 19.31
N VAL A 7 -10.16 22.49 18.44
CA VAL A 7 -10.19 21.36 17.49
C VAL A 7 -9.10 21.49 16.42
N ALA A 8 -8.85 22.70 15.92
CA ALA A 8 -7.81 22.91 14.91
C ALA A 8 -6.39 22.71 15.49
N SER A 9 -6.15 23.18 16.72
CA SER A 9 -4.84 22.97 17.38
C SER A 9 -4.58 21.48 17.69
N LYS A 10 -5.58 20.75 18.18
CA LYS A 10 -5.49 19.30 18.39
C LYS A 10 -5.28 18.54 17.08
N LEU A 11 -5.96 18.89 16.00
CA LEU A 11 -5.76 18.31 14.67
C LEU A 11 -4.31 18.53 14.17
N ILE A 12 -3.78 19.74 14.33
CA ILE A 12 -2.40 20.06 13.93
C ILE A 12 -1.40 19.29 14.78
N GLU A 13 -1.64 19.13 16.07
CA GLU A 13 -0.78 18.39 17.01
C GLU A 13 -0.76 16.88 16.68
N GLU A 14 -1.92 16.28 16.37
CA GLU A 14 -2.03 14.88 15.99
C GLU A 14 -1.54 14.59 14.55
N LEU A 15 -1.54 15.59 13.66
CA LEU A 15 -0.95 15.50 12.32
C LEU A 15 0.58 15.70 12.35
N ASN A 16 1.11 16.31 13.41
CA ASN A 16 2.55 16.38 13.61
C ASN A 16 3.10 14.98 13.92
N THR A 17 3.99 14.52 13.06
CA THR A 17 4.68 13.25 13.24
C THR A 17 5.64 13.35 14.42
N GLU A 18 5.41 12.56 15.47
CA GLU A 18 6.37 12.44 16.56
C GLU A 18 7.61 11.69 16.09
N THR A 19 8.76 12.35 16.17
CA THR A 19 10.04 11.73 15.83
C THR A 19 10.49 10.85 16.98
N VAL A 20 10.53 9.53 16.79
CA VAL A 20 10.94 8.55 17.79
C VAL A 20 12.47 8.49 17.90
N PHE A 21 13.17 8.53 16.78
CA PHE A 21 14.63 8.50 16.71
C PHE A 21 15.17 9.50 15.70
N SER A 22 16.26 10.20 16.09
CA SER A 22 17.04 11.00 15.15
C SER A 22 18.43 10.37 14.97
N LEU A 23 18.72 9.86 13.79
CA LEU A 23 20.05 9.36 13.42
C LEU A 23 20.87 10.47 12.73
N PHE A 24 22.20 10.34 12.80
CA PHE A 24 23.17 11.25 12.18
C PHE A 24 23.00 12.75 12.56
N GLY A 25 22.85 13.04 13.87
CA GLY A 25 22.78 14.43 14.33
C GLY A 25 21.54 15.21 13.86
N GLY A 26 20.39 14.53 13.68
CA GLY A 26 19.12 15.18 13.33
C GLY A 26 18.83 15.23 11.83
N LYS A 27 19.68 14.69 10.96
CA LYS A 27 19.47 14.66 9.50
C LYS A 27 18.48 13.62 9.04
N LEU A 28 18.33 12.50 9.74
CA LEU A 28 17.34 11.46 9.50
C LEU A 28 16.43 11.36 10.72
N LYS A 29 15.20 11.82 10.56
CA LYS A 29 14.14 11.67 11.55
C LYS A 29 13.36 10.40 11.21
N ILE A 30 13.27 9.47 12.16
CA ILE A 30 12.45 8.27 12.05
C ILE A 30 11.15 8.54 12.78
N ASP A 31 10.07 8.60 12.00
CA ASP A 31 8.72 8.88 12.46
C ASP A 31 8.10 7.60 13.07
N GLU A 32 7.11 7.76 13.95
CA GLU A 32 6.42 6.67 14.64
C GLU A 32 5.85 5.65 13.66
N GLY A 33 5.23 6.08 12.57
CA GLY A 33 4.66 5.19 11.55
C GLY A 33 5.71 4.35 10.81
N THR A 34 6.93 4.86 10.66
CA THR A 34 8.04 4.06 10.10
C THR A 34 8.41 2.92 11.05
N VAL A 35 8.42 3.16 12.35
CA VAL A 35 8.69 2.11 13.36
C VAL A 35 7.57 1.07 13.37
N VAL A 36 6.31 1.51 13.37
CA VAL A 36 5.15 0.62 13.27
C VAL A 36 5.19 -0.21 11.99
N SER A 37 5.58 0.39 10.87
CA SER A 37 5.81 -0.31 9.59
C SER A 37 6.83 -1.44 9.71
N TRP A 38 7.96 -1.20 10.38
CA TRP A 38 8.98 -2.24 10.63
C TRP A 38 8.46 -3.37 11.53
N ILE A 39 7.68 -3.02 12.55
CA ILE A 39 7.05 -4.01 13.44
C ILE A 39 6.09 -4.89 12.63
N ILE A 40 5.26 -4.31 11.78
CA ILE A 40 4.33 -5.05 10.91
C ILE A 40 5.11 -6.00 10.00
N MET A 41 6.18 -5.53 9.33
CA MET A 41 7.02 -6.37 8.48
C MET A 41 7.65 -7.54 9.27
N ALA A 42 8.16 -7.28 10.47
CA ALA A 42 8.73 -8.32 11.33
C ALA A 42 7.67 -9.34 11.75
N VAL A 43 6.47 -8.91 12.12
CA VAL A 43 5.34 -9.78 12.48
C VAL A 43 4.95 -10.67 11.29
N PHE A 44 4.84 -10.10 10.08
CA PHE A 44 4.52 -10.90 8.89
C PHE A 44 5.62 -11.89 8.53
N LEU A 45 6.88 -11.52 8.68
CA LEU A 45 8.00 -12.43 8.44
C LEU A 45 7.96 -13.60 9.42
N ILE A 46 7.77 -13.32 10.70
CA ILE A 46 7.65 -14.36 11.75
C ILE A 46 6.41 -15.22 11.50
N ALA A 47 5.26 -14.60 11.23
CA ALA A 47 4.02 -15.31 10.93
C ALA A 47 4.16 -16.18 9.68
N GLY A 48 4.79 -15.68 8.61
CA GLY A 48 5.09 -16.44 7.41
C GLY A 48 5.95 -17.68 7.70
N ILE A 49 7.04 -17.52 8.46
CA ILE A 49 7.90 -18.64 8.85
C ILE A 49 7.12 -19.66 9.70
N LEU A 50 6.31 -19.22 10.66
CA LEU A 50 5.52 -20.11 11.52
C LEU A 50 4.40 -20.83 10.76
N LEU A 51 3.76 -20.14 9.80
CA LEU A 51 2.68 -20.70 9.00
C LEU A 51 3.20 -21.71 7.97
N THR A 52 4.40 -21.47 7.42
CA THR A 52 5.02 -22.38 6.44
C THR A 52 5.75 -23.55 7.10
N ARG A 53 6.02 -23.46 8.40
CA ARG A 53 6.67 -24.56 9.14
C ARG A 53 5.75 -25.78 9.21
N GLY A 54 6.23 -26.92 8.69
CA GLY A 54 5.52 -28.20 8.74
C GLY A 54 4.47 -28.39 7.63
N LEU A 55 4.51 -27.58 6.56
CA LEU A 55 3.75 -27.86 5.35
C LEU A 55 4.27 -29.15 4.72
N LYS A 56 3.35 -30.04 4.33
CA LYS A 56 3.65 -31.31 3.67
C LYS A 56 3.30 -31.23 2.20
N VAL A 57 4.19 -31.73 1.34
CA VAL A 57 3.97 -31.79 -0.10
C VAL A 57 3.12 -33.00 -0.48
N GLU A 58 3.20 -34.09 0.32
CA GLU A 58 2.48 -35.34 0.08
C GLU A 58 1.79 -35.84 1.36
N GLY A 59 0.64 -36.52 1.21
CA GLY A 59 -0.12 -37.13 2.27
C GLY A 59 -1.38 -36.36 2.69
N LYS A 60 -1.90 -36.66 3.90
CA LYS A 60 -3.09 -35.95 4.44
C LYS A 60 -2.71 -34.52 4.80
N LEU A 61 -3.24 -33.57 4.04
CA LEU A 61 -3.07 -32.12 4.27
C LEU A 61 -3.82 -31.70 5.55
N SER A 62 -3.19 -30.85 6.34
CA SER A 62 -3.85 -30.24 7.51
C SER A 62 -4.91 -29.22 7.05
N LYS A 63 -6.02 -29.11 7.79
CA LYS A 63 -7.04 -28.08 7.52
C LYS A 63 -6.44 -26.65 7.46
N ARG A 64 -5.42 -26.39 8.29
CA ARG A 64 -4.66 -25.13 8.28
C ARG A 64 -3.93 -24.90 6.94
N GLN A 65 -3.26 -25.93 6.45
CA GLN A 65 -2.55 -25.88 5.16
C GLN A 65 -3.51 -25.64 4.00
N LEU A 66 -4.63 -26.39 3.96
CA LEU A 66 -5.64 -26.22 2.93
C LEU A 66 -6.23 -24.82 2.90
N PHE A 67 -6.47 -24.20 4.08
CA PHE A 67 -6.94 -22.82 4.16
C PHE A 67 -5.91 -21.81 3.61
N ILE A 68 -4.63 -21.98 3.98
CA ILE A 68 -3.55 -21.10 3.49
C ILE A 68 -3.41 -21.22 1.98
N GLU A 69 -3.36 -22.46 1.46
CA GLU A 69 -3.26 -22.73 0.02
C GLU A 69 -4.45 -22.11 -0.73
N MET A 70 -5.67 -22.29 -0.22
CA MET A 70 -6.87 -21.68 -0.84
C MET A 70 -6.79 -20.14 -0.89
N CYS A 71 -6.29 -19.49 0.17
CA CYS A 71 -6.12 -18.04 0.19
C CYS A 71 -5.06 -17.58 -0.83
N VAL A 72 -3.92 -18.27 -0.85
CA VAL A 72 -2.82 -17.98 -1.79
C VAL A 72 -3.26 -18.20 -3.23
N ASP A 73 -3.96 -19.31 -3.52
CA ASP A 73 -4.44 -19.63 -4.87
C ASP A 73 -5.48 -18.63 -5.36
N LYS A 74 -6.41 -18.17 -4.50
CA LYS A 74 -7.36 -17.12 -4.87
C LYS A 74 -6.67 -15.82 -5.21
N MET A 75 -5.71 -15.38 -4.39
CA MET A 75 -4.94 -14.17 -4.67
C MET A 75 -4.12 -14.32 -5.95
N ARG A 76 -3.46 -15.46 -6.14
CA ARG A 76 -2.69 -15.76 -7.34
C ARG A 76 -3.56 -15.73 -8.60
N SER A 77 -4.72 -16.38 -8.55
CA SER A 77 -5.68 -16.40 -9.68
C SER A 77 -6.17 -15.02 -10.02
N PHE A 78 -6.43 -14.19 -9.02
CA PHE A 78 -6.82 -12.79 -9.23
C PHE A 78 -5.71 -12.01 -9.97
N PHE A 79 -4.47 -12.02 -9.48
CA PHE A 79 -3.38 -11.31 -10.13
C PHE A 79 -3.05 -11.87 -11.52
N HIS A 80 -3.12 -13.20 -11.69
CA HIS A 80 -2.94 -13.84 -12.99
C HIS A 80 -4.00 -13.38 -14.01
N SER A 81 -5.26 -13.23 -13.59
CA SER A 81 -6.33 -12.74 -14.47
C SER A 81 -6.14 -11.29 -14.90
N VAL A 82 -5.46 -10.47 -14.08
CA VAL A 82 -5.19 -9.06 -14.39
C VAL A 82 -3.93 -8.89 -15.23
N MET A 83 -2.83 -9.55 -14.85
CA MET A 83 -1.51 -9.33 -15.48
C MET A 83 -1.22 -10.29 -16.63
N GLY A 84 -2.01 -11.37 -16.78
CA GLY A 84 -1.74 -12.43 -17.75
C GLY A 84 -0.51 -13.29 -17.40
N PRO A 85 -0.17 -14.26 -18.27
CA PRO A 85 0.89 -15.23 -18.00
C PRO A 85 2.29 -14.60 -17.91
N ASP A 86 2.53 -13.51 -18.61
CA ASP A 86 3.82 -12.79 -18.58
C ASP A 86 4.04 -12.06 -17.25
N GLY A 87 2.97 -11.76 -16.52
CA GLY A 87 2.98 -11.10 -15.22
C GLY A 87 3.16 -12.02 -14.02
N ASP A 88 3.08 -13.33 -14.20
CA ASP A 88 3.11 -14.32 -13.10
C ASP A 88 4.32 -14.20 -12.19
N ARG A 89 5.45 -13.79 -12.72
CA ARG A 89 6.68 -13.56 -11.96
C ARG A 89 6.55 -12.50 -10.87
N TYR A 90 5.65 -11.53 -11.05
CA TYR A 90 5.47 -10.39 -10.15
C TYR A 90 4.37 -10.63 -9.11
N ILE A 91 3.57 -11.71 -9.26
CA ILE A 91 2.47 -12.06 -8.34
C ILE A 91 2.91 -12.15 -6.88
N PRO A 92 4.02 -12.84 -6.51
CA PRO A 92 4.42 -12.94 -5.11
C PRO A 92 4.66 -11.58 -4.46
N TRP A 93 5.25 -10.64 -5.20
CA TRP A 93 5.46 -9.28 -4.72
C TRP A 93 4.13 -8.54 -4.54
N MET A 94 3.23 -8.63 -5.52
CA MET A 94 1.91 -8.01 -5.45
C MET A 94 1.09 -8.52 -4.27
N MET A 95 1.12 -9.82 -4.00
CA MET A 95 0.47 -10.44 -2.85
C MET A 95 1.05 -9.91 -1.53
N THR A 96 2.37 -9.78 -1.44
CA THR A 96 3.05 -9.25 -0.25
C THR A 96 2.64 -7.81 0.02
N VAL A 97 2.63 -6.97 -1.01
CA VAL A 97 2.21 -5.57 -0.88
C VAL A 97 0.73 -5.45 -0.52
N ALA A 98 -0.14 -6.27 -1.12
CA ALA A 98 -1.57 -6.31 -0.79
C ALA A 98 -1.80 -6.57 0.71
N VAL A 99 -1.16 -7.61 1.24
CA VAL A 99 -1.27 -7.99 2.65
C VAL A 99 -0.66 -6.92 3.56
N TYR A 100 0.49 -6.36 3.17
CA TYR A 100 1.15 -5.31 3.92
C TYR A 100 0.30 -4.03 4.03
N ILE A 101 -0.21 -3.50 2.91
CA ILE A 101 -1.06 -2.31 2.91
C ILE A 101 -2.36 -2.57 3.69
N GLY A 102 -2.98 -3.75 3.49
CA GLY A 102 -4.17 -4.14 4.24
C GLY A 102 -3.93 -4.12 5.75
N ALA A 103 -2.82 -4.68 6.21
CA ALA A 103 -2.46 -4.67 7.63
C ALA A 103 -2.14 -3.27 8.15
N CYS A 104 -1.40 -2.45 7.40
CA CYS A 104 -1.13 -1.07 7.77
C CYS A 104 -2.42 -0.26 7.96
N ASN A 105 -3.39 -0.44 7.07
CA ASN A 105 -4.66 0.26 7.14
C ASN A 105 -5.53 -0.22 8.31
N MET A 106 -5.47 -1.52 8.64
CA MET A 106 -6.20 -2.09 9.77
C MET A 106 -5.58 -1.79 11.15
N CYS A 107 -4.37 -1.25 11.22
CA CYS A 107 -3.73 -0.90 12.49
C CYS A 107 -4.52 0.12 13.31
N GLY A 108 -5.33 0.97 12.66
CA GLY A 108 -6.23 1.92 13.31
C GLY A 108 -7.22 1.25 14.28
N ILE A 109 -7.71 0.06 13.96
CA ILE A 109 -8.63 -0.71 14.82
C ILE A 109 -8.00 -1.08 16.16
N PHE A 110 -6.69 -1.33 16.16
CA PHE A 110 -5.92 -1.67 17.36
C PHE A 110 -5.44 -0.44 18.15
N GLY A 111 -5.83 0.77 17.73
CA GLY A 111 -5.41 2.03 18.36
C GLY A 111 -3.98 2.47 18.03
N PHE A 112 -3.31 1.81 17.08
CA PHE A 112 -2.00 2.25 16.60
C PHE A 112 -2.16 3.27 15.48
N LYS A 113 -1.23 4.22 15.41
CA LYS A 113 -1.17 5.12 14.24
C LYS A 113 -0.87 4.30 12.99
N SER A 114 -1.77 4.35 12.00
CA SER A 114 -1.55 3.68 10.73
C SER A 114 -0.30 4.24 10.03
N PRO A 115 0.67 3.40 9.63
CA PRO A 115 1.87 3.84 8.92
C PRO A 115 1.56 4.60 7.62
N THR A 116 0.45 4.29 6.99
CA THR A 116 0.00 4.91 5.75
C THR A 116 -0.54 6.34 5.93
N LYS A 117 -0.67 6.85 7.17
CA LYS A 117 -0.89 8.27 7.47
C LYS A 117 0.37 9.11 7.21
N GLU A 118 1.54 8.50 7.16
CA GLU A 118 2.80 9.21 6.91
C GLU A 118 3.11 9.23 5.42
N LEU A 119 3.33 10.44 4.91
CA LEU A 119 3.65 10.65 3.49
C LEU A 119 4.91 9.88 3.09
N ASN A 120 5.91 9.80 3.98
CA ASN A 120 7.17 9.10 3.71
C ASN A 120 6.97 7.62 3.41
N VAL A 121 6.08 6.94 4.14
CA VAL A 121 5.75 5.53 3.94
C VAL A 121 5.00 5.32 2.63
N THR A 122 4.01 6.16 2.34
CA THR A 122 3.22 6.06 1.11
C THR A 122 4.03 6.39 -0.14
N VAL A 123 4.92 7.39 -0.06
CA VAL A 123 5.90 7.69 -1.13
C VAL A 123 6.83 6.50 -1.35
N GLY A 124 7.36 5.91 -0.28
CA GLY A 124 8.21 4.71 -0.37
C GLY A 124 7.51 3.54 -1.08
N LEU A 125 6.24 3.27 -0.73
CA LEU A 125 5.43 2.24 -1.39
C LEU A 125 5.16 2.55 -2.86
N ALA A 126 4.80 3.79 -3.19
CA ALA A 126 4.55 4.21 -4.56
C ALA A 126 5.84 4.12 -5.42
N LEU A 127 6.99 4.55 -4.87
CA LEU A 127 8.27 4.46 -5.56
C LEU A 127 8.71 3.01 -5.80
N THR A 128 8.60 2.14 -4.79
CA THR A 128 8.91 0.71 -4.97
C THR A 128 8.01 0.06 -6.01
N SER A 129 6.73 0.41 -6.04
CA SER A 129 5.78 -0.08 -7.05
C SER A 129 6.15 0.38 -8.46
N ILE A 130 6.47 1.66 -8.66
CA ILE A 130 6.82 2.14 -10.00
C ILE A 130 8.19 1.60 -10.47
N ILE A 131 9.15 1.43 -9.55
CA ILE A 131 10.43 0.79 -9.87
C ILE A 131 10.19 -0.63 -10.38
N LEU A 132 9.28 -1.39 -9.74
CA LEU A 132 8.91 -2.72 -10.21
C LEU A 132 8.25 -2.70 -11.58
N VAL A 133 7.33 -1.75 -11.83
CA VAL A 133 6.68 -1.56 -13.14
C VAL A 133 7.72 -1.30 -14.23
N GLN A 134 8.67 -0.38 -13.97
CA GLN A 134 9.73 -0.08 -14.93
C GLN A 134 10.67 -1.27 -15.15
N TYR A 135 11.00 -1.98 -14.06
CA TYR A 135 11.80 -3.20 -14.15
C TYR A 135 11.11 -4.28 -15.01
N ALA A 136 9.79 -4.43 -14.86
CA ALA A 136 9.00 -5.38 -15.65
C ALA A 136 9.05 -5.02 -17.14
N GLY A 137 8.86 -3.76 -17.49
CA GLY A 137 8.97 -3.26 -18.86
C GLY A 137 10.35 -3.47 -19.48
N ILE A 138 11.41 -3.14 -18.72
CA ILE A 138 12.79 -3.35 -19.16
C ILE A 138 13.10 -4.83 -19.34
N HIS A 139 12.64 -5.68 -18.43
CA HIS A 139 12.90 -7.12 -18.49
C HIS A 139 12.22 -7.79 -19.68
N LYS A 140 11.02 -7.36 -20.05
CA LYS A 140 10.27 -7.93 -21.19
C LYS A 140 10.76 -7.39 -22.53
N LYS A 141 10.91 -6.07 -22.66
CA LYS A 141 11.20 -5.37 -23.94
C LYS A 141 12.69 -5.14 -24.18
N GLY A 142 13.51 -5.33 -23.15
CA GLY A 142 14.92 -4.91 -23.16
C GLY A 142 15.06 -3.39 -23.04
N THR A 143 16.25 -2.90 -22.68
CA THR A 143 16.50 -1.47 -22.45
C THR A 143 16.22 -0.59 -23.68
N LYS A 144 16.59 -1.06 -24.88
CA LYS A 144 16.34 -0.33 -26.14
C LYS A 144 14.85 -0.35 -26.52
N GLY A 145 14.16 -1.48 -26.33
CA GLY A 145 12.74 -1.62 -26.58
C GLY A 145 11.90 -0.75 -25.63
N TRP A 146 12.26 -0.77 -24.34
CA TRP A 146 11.64 0.06 -23.32
C TRP A 146 11.78 1.56 -23.62
N LEU A 147 12.99 2.03 -24.00
CA LEU A 147 13.17 3.43 -24.37
C LEU A 147 12.37 3.82 -25.63
N LYS A 148 12.27 2.90 -26.60
CA LYS A 148 11.47 3.10 -27.81
C LYS A 148 9.98 3.07 -27.55
N SER A 149 9.51 2.38 -26.51
CA SER A 149 8.07 2.31 -26.15
C SER A 149 7.53 3.69 -25.74
N PHE A 150 8.35 4.57 -25.17
CA PHE A 150 7.93 5.95 -24.85
C PHE A 150 7.58 6.79 -26.10
N ALA A 151 8.11 6.43 -27.27
CA ALA A 151 7.85 7.13 -28.52
C ALA A 151 6.75 6.45 -29.37
N LYS A 152 6.15 5.35 -28.92
CA LYS A 152 5.04 4.66 -29.59
C LYS A 152 3.69 5.26 -29.13
N PRO A 153 2.64 5.31 -29.98
CA PRO A 153 2.61 4.94 -31.39
C PRO A 153 3.23 6.00 -32.31
N VAL A 154 3.31 7.26 -31.87
CA VAL A 154 3.86 8.39 -32.65
C VAL A 154 4.79 9.20 -31.74
N PRO A 155 5.97 9.69 -32.25
CA PRO A 155 6.93 10.43 -31.42
C PRO A 155 6.40 11.67 -30.72
N ILE A 156 5.29 12.24 -31.17
CA ILE A 156 4.63 13.39 -30.54
C ILE A 156 4.03 13.05 -29.16
N VAL A 157 3.80 11.77 -28.87
CA VAL A 157 3.25 11.28 -27.59
C VAL A 157 4.34 11.12 -26.51
N LEU A 158 5.62 11.17 -26.90
CA LEU A 158 6.76 11.02 -25.98
C LEU A 158 6.67 11.91 -24.73
N PRO A 159 6.34 13.22 -24.78
CA PRO A 159 6.24 14.03 -23.57
C PRO A 159 5.10 13.58 -22.65
N ILE A 160 4.00 13.05 -23.20
CA ILE A 160 2.87 12.54 -22.42
C ILE A 160 3.29 11.25 -21.69
N ASN A 161 3.90 10.30 -22.38
CA ASN A 161 4.39 9.06 -21.79
C ASN A 161 5.47 9.31 -20.73
N LEU A 162 6.30 10.34 -20.89
CA LEU A 162 7.27 10.74 -19.89
C LEU A 162 6.60 11.37 -18.65
N LEU A 163 5.53 12.14 -18.84
CA LEU A 163 4.73 12.66 -17.74
C LEU A 163 4.04 11.54 -16.94
N GLU A 164 3.55 10.50 -17.62
CA GLU A 164 2.94 9.36 -16.96
C GLU A 164 3.89 8.65 -15.98
N LEU A 165 5.18 8.62 -16.27
CA LEU A 165 6.20 8.06 -15.38
C LEU A 165 6.20 8.73 -13.99
N VAL A 166 5.85 10.02 -13.93
CA VAL A 166 5.77 10.80 -12.68
C VAL A 166 4.35 10.77 -12.11
N ILE A 167 3.34 10.87 -12.98
CA ILE A 167 1.93 10.94 -12.57
C ILE A 167 1.46 9.62 -11.95
N LYS A 168 1.86 8.46 -12.50
CA LYS A 168 1.48 7.14 -11.98
C LYS A 168 1.87 6.96 -10.50
N PRO A 169 3.14 7.14 -10.08
CA PRO A 169 3.51 7.04 -8.66
C PRO A 169 2.88 8.13 -7.80
N MET A 170 2.77 9.36 -8.30
CA MET A 170 2.09 10.44 -7.57
C MET A 170 0.62 10.08 -7.28
N SER A 171 -0.09 9.57 -8.27
CA SER A 171 -1.49 9.16 -8.11
C SER A 171 -1.65 8.04 -7.09
N LEU A 172 -0.77 7.03 -7.11
CA LEU A 172 -0.78 5.93 -6.12
C LEU A 172 -0.51 6.46 -4.71
N CYS A 173 0.50 7.32 -4.55
CA CYS A 173 0.88 7.92 -3.28
C CYS A 173 -0.26 8.77 -2.70
N PHE A 174 -0.77 9.74 -3.46
CA PHE A 174 -1.80 10.65 -2.99
C PHE A 174 -3.14 9.94 -2.73
N ARG A 175 -3.45 8.89 -3.46
CA ARG A 175 -4.64 8.09 -3.21
C ARG A 175 -4.57 7.39 -1.86
N LEU A 176 -3.43 6.71 -1.58
CA LEU A 176 -3.24 6.00 -0.31
C LEU A 176 -3.22 6.99 0.86
N PHE A 177 -2.41 8.01 0.78
CA PHE A 177 -2.26 9.04 1.80
C PHE A 177 -3.53 9.88 1.99
N GLY A 178 -4.15 10.34 0.90
CA GLY A 178 -5.31 11.23 0.94
C GLY A 178 -6.55 10.58 1.54
N ASN A 179 -6.82 9.32 1.22
CA ASN A 179 -7.95 8.60 1.79
C ASN A 179 -7.80 8.44 3.30
N ILE A 180 -6.63 8.06 3.78
CA ILE A 180 -6.40 7.81 5.20
C ILE A 180 -6.40 9.11 6.00
N ILE A 181 -5.77 10.16 5.50
CA ILE A 181 -5.84 11.49 6.15
C ILE A 181 -7.25 12.04 6.10
N GLY A 182 -7.96 11.88 4.96
CA GLY A 182 -9.35 12.32 4.85
C GLY A 182 -10.25 11.64 5.86
N ALA A 183 -10.16 10.31 5.98
CA ALA A 183 -10.89 9.54 6.99
C ALA A 183 -10.55 9.98 8.42
N PHE A 184 -9.28 10.19 8.71
CA PHE A 184 -8.82 10.66 10.02
C PHE A 184 -9.38 12.03 10.39
N ILE A 185 -9.32 13.01 9.47
CA ILE A 185 -9.86 14.36 9.70
C ILE A 185 -11.37 14.32 9.94
N ILE A 186 -12.11 13.55 9.11
CA ILE A 186 -13.55 13.38 9.25
C ILE A 186 -13.90 12.77 10.62
N MET A 187 -13.16 11.72 11.03
CA MET A 187 -13.34 11.08 12.33
C MET A 187 -13.17 12.08 13.47
N LYS A 188 -12.09 12.87 13.47
CA LYS A 188 -11.82 13.85 14.52
C LYS A 188 -12.87 14.95 14.58
N LEU A 189 -13.40 15.38 13.44
CA LEU A 189 -14.50 16.36 13.40
C LEU A 189 -15.79 15.79 13.99
N ILE A 190 -16.09 14.52 13.72
CA ILE A 190 -17.29 13.87 14.25
C ILE A 190 -17.16 13.58 15.75
N GLU A 191 -15.99 13.14 16.22
CA GLU A 191 -15.69 12.97 17.65
C GLU A 191 -15.90 14.27 18.44
N ALA A 192 -15.59 15.41 17.84
CA ALA A 192 -15.80 16.70 18.48
C ALA A 192 -17.30 17.08 18.66
N VAL A 193 -18.19 16.51 17.83
CA VAL A 193 -19.64 16.81 17.87
C VAL A 193 -20.41 15.72 18.61
N VAL A 194 -20.10 14.45 18.38
CA VAL A 194 -20.79 13.29 18.98
C VAL A 194 -19.73 12.31 19.49
N PRO A 195 -19.47 12.27 20.80
CA PRO A 195 -18.23 11.68 21.30
C PRO A 195 -18.18 10.13 21.33
N VAL A 196 -19.27 9.35 21.14
CA VAL A 196 -19.21 7.91 21.36
C VAL A 196 -19.85 7.06 20.27
N ALA A 197 -21.13 7.22 19.97
CA ALA A 197 -21.86 6.22 19.18
C ALA A 197 -21.52 6.25 17.68
N ILE A 198 -21.47 7.45 17.09
CA ILE A 198 -21.21 7.64 15.64
C ILE A 198 -19.73 7.39 15.30
N PRO A 199 -18.74 7.89 16.06
CA PRO A 199 -17.33 7.61 15.79
C PRO A 199 -17.00 6.11 15.73
N VAL A 200 -17.52 5.31 16.66
CA VAL A 200 -17.25 3.85 16.68
C VAL A 200 -17.77 3.15 15.41
N ALA A 201 -18.98 3.49 14.95
CA ALA A 201 -19.52 2.91 13.71
C ALA A 201 -18.74 3.34 12.48
N LEU A 202 -18.30 4.61 12.46
CA LEU A 202 -17.52 5.16 11.34
C LEU A 202 -16.07 4.67 11.35
N SER A 203 -15.44 4.47 12.52
CA SER A 203 -14.09 3.89 12.57
C SER A 203 -14.09 2.48 12.00
N LEU A 204 -15.09 1.68 12.33
CA LEU A 204 -15.23 0.35 11.75
C LEU A 204 -15.35 0.41 10.22
N TYR A 205 -16.09 1.39 9.70
CA TYR A 205 -16.22 1.60 8.25
C TYR A 205 -14.89 2.03 7.62
N PHE A 206 -14.24 3.07 8.16
CA PHE A 206 -13.02 3.63 7.57
C PHE A 206 -11.82 2.69 7.75
N ASP A 207 -11.66 2.08 8.91
CA ASP A 207 -10.48 1.25 9.19
C ASP A 207 -10.58 -0.13 8.52
N ILE A 208 -11.79 -0.73 8.41
CA ILE A 208 -11.95 -2.05 7.78
C ILE A 208 -12.27 -1.89 6.30
N PHE A 209 -13.40 -1.27 5.97
CA PHE A 209 -13.93 -1.31 4.62
C PHE A 209 -13.13 -0.43 3.67
N ASP A 210 -12.89 0.82 4.03
CA ASP A 210 -12.09 1.74 3.21
C ASP A 210 -10.62 1.29 3.15
N GLY A 211 -10.06 0.85 4.29
CA GLY A 211 -8.71 0.30 4.35
C GLY A 211 -8.51 -0.91 3.45
N PHE A 212 -9.52 -1.80 3.37
CA PHE A 212 -9.45 -2.97 2.48
C PHE A 212 -9.59 -2.59 1.01
N ILE A 213 -10.54 -1.72 0.69
CA ILE A 213 -10.71 -1.19 -0.68
C ILE A 213 -9.43 -0.50 -1.14
N GLN A 214 -8.81 0.28 -0.28
CA GLN A 214 -7.60 1.01 -0.62
C GLN A 214 -6.43 0.08 -0.92
N ALA A 215 -6.24 -0.98 -0.14
CA ALA A 215 -5.25 -2.01 -0.41
C ALA A 215 -5.51 -2.69 -1.77
N TYR A 216 -6.77 -3.07 -2.01
CA TYR A 216 -7.19 -3.67 -3.28
C TYR A 216 -6.92 -2.75 -4.47
N VAL A 217 -7.36 -1.49 -4.41
CA VAL A 217 -7.20 -0.53 -5.51
C VAL A 217 -5.73 -0.26 -5.80
N PHE A 218 -4.89 -0.14 -4.77
CA PHE A 218 -3.46 0.08 -4.94
C PHE A 218 -2.81 -1.05 -5.73
N VAL A 219 -3.02 -2.30 -5.31
CA VAL A 219 -2.40 -3.45 -5.98
C VAL A 219 -3.03 -3.72 -7.35
N PHE A 220 -4.32 -3.49 -7.51
CA PHE A 220 -5.01 -3.64 -8.80
C PHE A 220 -4.43 -2.67 -9.84
N LEU A 221 -4.29 -1.38 -9.50
CA LEU A 221 -3.70 -0.40 -10.41
C LEU A 221 -2.23 -0.67 -10.69
N THR A 222 -1.46 -1.09 -9.68
CA THR A 222 -0.06 -1.48 -9.90
C THR A 222 0.03 -2.68 -10.85
N SER A 223 -0.90 -3.65 -10.73
CA SER A 223 -0.98 -4.81 -11.64
C SER A 223 -1.31 -4.39 -13.07
N LEU A 224 -2.24 -3.44 -13.25
CA LEU A 224 -2.54 -2.88 -14.58
C LEU A 224 -1.34 -2.14 -15.16
N TYR A 225 -0.58 -1.40 -14.36
CA TYR A 225 0.63 -0.73 -14.83
C TYR A 225 1.74 -1.72 -15.21
N ILE A 226 1.86 -2.85 -14.49
CA ILE A 226 2.76 -3.94 -14.88
C ILE A 226 2.31 -4.53 -16.22
N GLN A 227 1.01 -4.86 -16.36
CA GLN A 227 0.44 -5.37 -17.61
C GLN A 227 0.75 -4.44 -18.78
N GLU A 228 0.43 -3.15 -18.66
CA GLU A 228 0.72 -2.14 -19.67
C GLU A 228 2.21 -2.05 -20.02
N ALA A 229 3.09 -2.16 -19.02
CA ALA A 229 4.53 -2.10 -19.22
C ALA A 229 5.09 -3.33 -19.97
N ILE A 230 4.49 -4.52 -19.79
CA ILE A 230 4.92 -5.76 -20.44
C ILE A 230 4.19 -6.04 -21.76
N GLU A 231 3.05 -5.40 -22.00
CA GLU A 231 2.31 -5.48 -23.25
C GLU A 231 3.10 -4.82 -24.40
N ASP A 232 3.11 -5.44 -25.59
CA ASP A 232 3.93 -5.02 -26.75
C ASP A 232 3.37 -3.78 -27.49
#